data_47bb2e3232f0eb15b101c647609f3c4b
#
_entry.id   47bb2e3232f0eb15b101c647609f3c4b
#
_cell.length_a   1.000
_cell.length_b   1.000
_cell.length_c   1.000
_cell.angle_alpha   90.00
_cell.angle_beta   90.00
_cell.angle_gamma   90.00
#
_symmetry.space_group_name_H-M   'P 1'
#
loop_
_entity.id
_entity.type
_entity.pdbx_description
1 polymer ?
#
loop_
_entity_poly.entity_id
_entity_poly.type
_entity_poly.pdbx_seq_one_letter_code
_entity_poly.pdbx_strand_id
1 'polypeptide(L)' 'MYYRHYKGGIYELVGPATLESDLTPMVVYRAPDGSLWVRPAAVFHELVEVDGVWQPRFAQIQ' A
#
# COMPACT_ATOMS: atom_id res chain seq x y z
N MET A 1 -4.47 3.04 -10.84
CA MET A 1 -4.70 3.84 -9.63
C MET A 1 -3.38 3.99 -8.89
N TYR A 2 -3.01 5.22 -8.53
CA TYR A 2 -1.69 5.49 -7.98
C TYR A 2 -1.77 6.00 -6.55
N TYR A 3 -0.76 5.64 -5.76
CA TYR A 3 -0.65 6.02 -4.35
C TYR A 3 0.74 6.56 -4.08
N ARG A 4 0.84 7.52 -3.16
CA ARG A 4 2.12 8.00 -2.66
C ARG A 4 2.35 7.43 -1.27
N HIS A 5 3.52 6.79 -1.07
CA HIS A 5 3.94 6.33 0.25
C HIS A 5 4.35 7.54 1.08
N TYR A 6 4.09 7.51 2.40
CA TYR A 6 4.37 8.65 3.27
C TYR A 6 5.86 9.04 3.30
N LYS A 7 6.74 8.12 2.95
CA LYS A 7 8.18 8.40 2.83
C LYS A 7 8.59 8.84 1.43
N GLY A 8 7.64 9.06 0.54
CA GLY A 8 7.86 9.37 -0.87
C GLY A 8 7.70 8.12 -1.73
N GLY A 9 7.90 8.26 -3.03
CA GLY A 9 7.71 7.15 -3.95
C GLY A 9 6.26 6.98 -4.37
N ILE A 10 6.07 6.73 -5.67
CA ILE A 10 4.76 6.54 -6.27
C ILE A 10 4.60 5.06 -6.60
N TYR A 11 3.49 4.48 -6.16
CA TYR A 11 3.20 3.07 -6.33
C TYR A 11 1.91 2.91 -7.10
N GLU A 12 1.85 1.91 -7.96
CA GLU A 12 0.64 1.60 -8.72
C GLU A 12 -0.12 0.47 -8.05
N LEU A 13 -1.40 0.70 -7.73
CA LEU A 13 -2.27 -0.35 -7.22
C LEU A 13 -2.62 -1.29 -8.36
N VAL A 14 -2.28 -2.57 -8.22
CA VAL A 14 -2.63 -3.59 -9.21
C VAL A 14 -3.99 -4.18 -8.89
N GLY A 15 -4.23 -4.55 -7.62
CA GLY A 15 -5.52 -5.07 -7.22
C GLY A 15 -5.48 -5.85 -5.92
N PRO A 16 -6.63 -6.39 -5.52
CA PRO A 16 -6.72 -7.24 -4.33
C PRO A 16 -6.21 -8.64 -4.61
N ALA A 17 -5.79 -9.32 -3.55
CA ALA A 17 -5.39 -10.72 -3.59
C ALA A 17 -5.74 -11.36 -2.24
N THR A 18 -5.66 -12.67 -2.19
CA THR A 18 -5.90 -13.41 -0.95
C THR A 18 -4.67 -14.29 -0.68
N LEU A 19 -4.16 -14.19 0.54
CA LEU A 19 -3.07 -15.06 0.96
C LEU A 19 -3.64 -16.44 1.20
N GLU A 20 -3.13 -17.44 0.48
CA GLU A 20 -3.73 -18.76 0.49
C GLU A 20 -3.65 -19.44 1.85
N SER A 21 -2.56 -19.23 2.59
CA SER A 21 -2.30 -19.98 3.83
C SER A 21 -3.33 -19.68 4.93
N ASP A 22 -3.87 -18.45 5.00
CA ASP A 22 -4.77 -18.05 6.07
C ASP A 22 -5.92 -17.17 5.61
N LEU A 23 -6.06 -16.98 4.29
CA LEU A 23 -7.10 -16.17 3.66
C LEU A 23 -7.04 -14.69 4.03
N THR A 24 -5.89 -14.20 4.44
CA THR A 24 -5.72 -12.77 4.73
C THR A 24 -5.93 -11.95 3.44
N PRO A 25 -6.78 -10.90 3.48
CA PRO A 25 -6.89 -9.98 2.35
C PRO A 25 -5.59 -9.23 2.13
N MET A 26 -5.12 -9.22 0.89
CA MET A 26 -3.86 -8.60 0.49
C MET A 26 -4.10 -7.54 -0.57
N VAL A 27 -3.14 -6.65 -0.71
CA VAL A 27 -3.10 -5.68 -1.81
C VAL A 27 -1.82 -5.94 -2.61
N VAL A 28 -1.97 -6.05 -3.93
CA VAL A 28 -0.85 -6.19 -4.86
C VAL A 28 -0.56 -4.82 -5.46
N TYR A 29 0.68 -4.39 -5.43
CA TYR A 29 1.06 -3.09 -5.96
C TYR A 29 2.44 -3.16 -6.60
N ARG A 30 2.71 -2.20 -7.49
CA ARG A 30 3.95 -2.12 -8.25
C ARG A 30 4.77 -0.96 -7.73
N ALA A 31 6.03 -1.25 -7.39
CA ALA A 31 6.97 -0.23 -6.93
C ALA A 31 7.53 0.58 -8.12
N PRO A 32 8.18 1.74 -7.85
CA PRO A 32 8.75 2.57 -8.91
C PRO A 32 9.74 1.84 -9.82
N ASP A 33 10.43 0.81 -9.29
CA ASP A 33 11.38 0.03 -10.09
C ASP A 33 10.72 -1.07 -10.93
N GLY A 34 9.38 -1.14 -10.92
CA GLY A 34 8.62 -2.12 -11.67
C GLY A 34 8.37 -3.44 -10.95
N SER A 35 8.95 -3.65 -9.78
CA SER A 35 8.74 -4.89 -9.03
C SER A 35 7.33 -4.94 -8.43
N LEU A 36 6.81 -6.16 -8.29
CA LEU A 36 5.51 -6.39 -7.67
C LEU A 36 5.69 -6.76 -6.21
N TRP A 37 4.81 -6.21 -5.38
CA TRP A 37 4.81 -6.42 -3.94
C TRP A 37 3.40 -6.73 -3.48
N VAL A 38 3.31 -7.44 -2.35
CA VAL A 38 2.03 -7.68 -1.68
C VAL A 38 2.16 -7.26 -0.22
N ARG A 39 1.06 -6.78 0.33
CA ARG A 39 1.00 -6.34 1.72
C ARG A 39 -0.41 -6.64 2.23
N PRO A 40 -0.59 -7.02 3.51
CA PRO A 40 -1.93 -7.16 4.05
C PRO A 40 -2.73 -5.88 3.83
N ALA A 41 -3.98 -6.00 3.42
CA ALA A 41 -4.81 -4.84 3.12
C ALA A 41 -4.92 -3.90 4.32
N ALA A 42 -5.03 -4.45 5.53
CA ALA A 42 -5.10 -3.64 6.75
C ALA A 42 -3.85 -2.79 6.94
N VAL A 43 -2.67 -3.34 6.60
CA VAL A 43 -1.40 -2.61 6.71
C VAL A 43 -1.27 -1.58 5.60
N PHE A 44 -1.71 -1.92 4.38
CA PHE A 44 -1.66 -0.99 3.25
C PHE A 44 -2.48 0.28 3.55
N HIS A 45 -3.64 0.12 4.16
CA HIS A 45 -4.57 1.22 4.42
C HIS A 45 -4.42 1.85 5.81
N GLU A 46 -3.44 1.42 6.62
CA GLU A 46 -3.32 1.95 7.97
C GLU A 46 -2.79 3.38 7.98
N LEU A 47 -3.13 4.10 9.05
CA LEU A 47 -2.59 5.43 9.29
C LEU A 47 -1.25 5.31 10.00
N VAL A 48 -0.34 6.23 9.70
CA VAL A 48 0.96 6.33 10.37
C VAL A 48 1.10 7.74 10.92
N GLU A 49 1.81 7.87 12.04
CA GLU A 49 2.08 9.17 12.64
C GLU A 49 3.47 9.64 12.22
N VAL A 50 3.55 10.86 11.69
CA VAL A 50 4.80 11.50 11.31
C VAL A 50 4.78 12.91 11.90
N ASP A 51 5.70 13.19 12.80
CA ASP A 51 5.83 14.50 13.47
C ASP A 51 4.51 14.94 14.09
N GLY A 52 3.81 14.03 14.73
CA GLY A 52 2.54 14.33 15.41
C GLY A 52 1.34 14.40 14.49
N VAL A 53 1.50 14.18 13.19
CA VAL A 53 0.41 14.22 12.22
C VAL A 53 0.10 12.81 11.74
N TRP A 54 -1.16 12.40 11.85
CA TRP A 54 -1.63 11.12 11.35
C TRP A 54 -1.97 11.23 9.88
N GLN A 55 -1.46 10.31 9.08
CA GLN A 55 -1.68 10.31 7.64
C GLN A 55 -1.68 8.88 7.12
N PRO A 56 -2.30 8.61 5.96
CA PRO A 56 -2.26 7.28 5.38
C PRO A 56 -0.84 6.85 5.05
N ARG A 57 -0.52 5.57 5.28
CA ARG A 57 0.76 5.00 4.83
C ARG A 57 0.91 5.15 3.32
N PHE A 58 -0.20 4.91 2.59
CA PHE A 58 -0.30 5.16 1.15
C PHE A 58 -1.49 6.06 0.90
N ALA A 59 -1.25 7.23 0.35
CA ALA A 59 -2.30 8.19 0.01
C ALA A 59 -2.62 8.08 -1.47
N GLN A 60 -3.89 7.92 -1.80
CA GLN A 60 -4.33 7.86 -3.19
C GLN A 60 -4.14 9.22 -3.85
N ILE A 61 -3.50 9.24 -5.02
CA ILE A 61 -3.25 10.47 -5.77
C ILE A 61 -3.89 10.44 -7.15
N GLN A 62 -4.26 9.25 -7.64
CA GLN A 62 -4.99 9.09 -8.90
C GLN A 62 -5.76 7.80 -8.92
#